data_fd66325287f9d1b90043ef575478bd7b
#
_entry.id   fd66325287f9d1b90043ef575478bd7b
#
_cell.length_a   1.000
_cell.length_b   1.000
_cell.length_c   1.000
_cell.angle_alpha   90.00
_cell.angle_beta   90.00
_cell.angle_gamma   90.00
#
_symmetry.space_group_name_H-M   'P 1'
#
loop_
_entity.id
_entity.type
_entity.pdbx_description
1 polymer ?
#
loop_
_entity_poly.entity_id
_entity_poly.type
_entity_poly.pdbx_seq_one_letter_code
_entity_poly.pdbx_strand_id
1 'polypeptide(L)'
;KTQIADKKHVVDAEGRVLRDNVWGPQIEDAARRDFTINAMYFDPVTQTVVDYHGGLADARGRVLRMIGDPATRYREDPVRILRVVRFAAKLGFGLDKATEAPVRGMVPLLANVPISRLFDEMIKLLQTGHALASLEQMKRFGLVGGGTPIFPVLEAALGGGSAARETFVRLALEDTDRRVAEGRAVAPSFLLACLLWHDVQDRWTAIKAQGEAPFPALQQAVDAVFDARIGDISGRGKLAADMREIWLMQPRFERRTPSGAAGLAAQPRFRAGYDFLRLRADAGEASSALADWWEDYHLGNDEEREALLADVKPASGPQRVKRAAPVASAAPADDGDADEGAETDDDTPPAGEGE
;
A
#
# COMPACT_ATOMS: atom_id res chain seq x y z
N LYS A 1 47.95 -5.74 -24.90
CA LYS A 1 47.81 -4.56 -24.05
C LYS A 1 46.43 -3.95 -24.36
N THR A 2 45.44 -4.37 -23.59
CA THR A 2 44.06 -3.84 -23.71
C THR A 2 43.99 -2.61 -22.79
N GLN A 3 43.84 -1.44 -23.37
CA GLN A 3 43.56 -0.22 -22.62
C GLN A 3 42.15 -0.34 -22.05
N ILE A 4 42.06 -0.44 -20.73
CA ILE A 4 40.83 -0.28 -20.00
C ILE A 4 40.53 1.21 -20.04
N ALA A 5 39.49 1.59 -20.84
CA ALA A 5 39.03 2.96 -20.91
C ALA A 5 38.50 3.39 -19.53
N ASP A 6 39.01 4.51 -19.03
CA ASP A 6 38.48 5.24 -17.87
C ASP A 6 36.98 5.44 -18.03
N LYS A 7 36.19 4.64 -17.29
CA LYS A 7 34.75 4.85 -17.18
C LYS A 7 34.53 5.96 -16.15
N LYS A 8 34.60 7.19 -16.60
CA LYS A 8 34.22 8.37 -15.82
C LYS A 8 32.78 8.24 -15.34
N HIS A 9 32.54 8.61 -14.09
CA HIS A 9 31.20 8.83 -13.57
C HIS A 9 30.42 9.71 -14.54
N VAL A 10 29.24 9.24 -14.99
CA VAL A 10 28.34 10.05 -15.80
C VAL A 10 27.43 10.78 -14.81
N VAL A 11 27.58 12.10 -14.75
CA VAL A 11 26.73 12.99 -13.91
C VAL A 11 25.83 13.80 -14.80
N ASP A 12 24.61 14.11 -14.32
CA ASP A 12 23.72 15.08 -14.96
C ASP A 12 24.13 16.54 -14.66
N ALA A 13 23.38 17.51 -15.19
CA ALA A 13 23.65 18.93 -15.02
C ALA A 13 23.56 19.41 -13.56
N GLU A 14 22.87 18.65 -12.71
CA GLU A 14 22.69 18.90 -11.28
C GLU A 14 23.74 18.18 -10.41
N GLY A 15 24.71 17.46 -11.03
CA GLY A 15 25.78 16.74 -10.33
C GLY A 15 25.39 15.35 -9.82
N ARG A 16 24.24 14.79 -10.29
CA ARG A 16 23.77 13.48 -9.91
C ARG A 16 24.51 12.38 -10.68
N VAL A 17 24.96 11.34 -9.99
CA VAL A 17 25.64 10.18 -10.59
C VAL A 17 24.62 9.27 -11.26
N LEU A 18 24.70 9.14 -12.59
CA LEU A 18 23.81 8.28 -13.40
C LEU A 18 24.30 6.84 -13.52
N ARG A 19 25.59 6.58 -13.31
CA ARG A 19 26.23 5.24 -13.33
C ARG A 19 27.32 5.14 -12.30
N ASP A 20 27.23 4.14 -11.40
CA ASP A 20 28.19 3.87 -10.31
C ASP A 20 28.76 2.43 -10.32
N ASN A 21 28.64 1.71 -11.42
CA ASN A 21 29.20 0.35 -11.54
C ASN A 21 30.66 0.40 -12.04
N VAL A 22 31.56 0.78 -11.16
CA VAL A 22 33.00 0.76 -11.46
C VAL A 22 33.67 -0.29 -10.56
N TRP A 23 34.33 -1.29 -11.18
CA TRP A 23 35.16 -2.22 -10.47
C TRP A 23 36.48 -1.51 -10.11
N GLY A 24 36.87 -1.56 -8.86
CA GLY A 24 38.08 -0.90 -8.34
C GLY A 24 38.60 -1.56 -7.07
N PRO A 25 39.69 -1.04 -6.50
CA PRO A 25 40.22 -1.46 -5.21
C PRO A 25 39.15 -1.35 -4.10
N GLN A 26 39.25 -2.21 -3.08
CA GLN A 26 38.29 -2.26 -1.96
C GLN A 26 38.14 -0.90 -1.26
N ILE A 27 39.20 -0.11 -1.14
CA ILE A 27 39.17 1.24 -0.56
C ILE A 27 38.32 2.20 -1.38
N GLU A 28 38.31 2.08 -2.71
CA GLU A 28 37.47 2.91 -3.58
C GLU A 28 35.99 2.49 -3.49
N ASP A 29 35.72 1.17 -3.35
CA ASP A 29 34.38 0.68 -3.08
C ASP A 29 33.86 1.19 -1.73
N ALA A 30 34.70 1.15 -0.69
CA ALA A 30 34.35 1.71 0.62
C ALA A 30 34.02 3.21 0.54
N ALA A 31 34.78 4.00 -0.20
CA ALA A 31 34.58 5.44 -0.34
C ALA A 31 33.27 5.80 -1.08
N ARG A 32 32.75 4.91 -1.93
CA ARG A 32 31.47 5.13 -2.65
C ARG A 32 30.25 4.82 -1.80
N ARG A 33 30.41 4.09 -0.70
CA ARG A 33 29.30 3.75 0.20
C ARG A 33 28.75 4.98 0.91
N ASP A 34 27.58 4.84 1.51
CA ASP A 34 26.87 5.94 2.17
C ASP A 34 27.43 6.26 3.56
N PHE A 35 27.48 5.26 4.44
CA PHE A 35 27.85 5.44 5.85
C PHE A 35 29.06 4.64 6.23
N THR A 36 29.85 5.19 7.18
CA THR A 36 31.04 4.55 7.72
C THR A 36 30.77 3.13 8.21
N ILE A 37 29.67 2.93 8.91
CA ILE A 37 29.25 1.62 9.45
C ILE A 37 28.88 0.60 8.36
N ASN A 38 28.58 1.04 7.14
CA ASN A 38 28.26 0.19 6.00
C ASN A 38 29.47 -0.06 5.09
N ALA A 39 30.64 0.50 5.42
CA ALA A 39 31.86 0.44 4.62
C ALA A 39 32.98 -0.38 5.27
N MET A 40 32.63 -1.25 6.19
CA MET A 40 33.55 -2.23 6.79
C MET A 40 33.42 -3.55 6.03
N TYR A 41 34.54 -4.27 5.96
CA TYR A 41 34.64 -5.58 5.34
C TYR A 41 35.20 -6.58 6.36
N PHE A 42 34.66 -7.78 6.37
CA PHE A 42 35.16 -8.85 7.22
C PHE A 42 35.88 -9.88 6.36
N ASP A 43 37.16 -10.17 6.72
CA ASP A 43 37.92 -11.26 6.13
C ASP A 43 37.70 -12.51 6.99
N PRO A 44 37.04 -13.55 6.48
CA PRO A 44 36.74 -14.75 7.24
C PRO A 44 38.01 -15.63 7.43
N VAL A 45 39.06 -15.46 6.61
CA VAL A 45 40.29 -16.24 6.71
C VAL A 45 41.17 -15.75 7.85
N THR A 46 41.38 -14.43 7.89
CA THR A 46 42.20 -13.80 8.94
C THR A 46 41.36 -13.37 10.16
N GLN A 47 40.05 -13.48 10.07
CA GLN A 47 39.06 -13.01 11.07
C GLN A 47 39.28 -11.54 11.46
N THR A 48 39.68 -10.72 10.50
CA THR A 48 39.92 -9.30 10.71
C THR A 48 38.85 -8.45 10.05
N VAL A 49 38.58 -7.27 10.64
CA VAL A 49 37.73 -6.24 10.06
C VAL A 49 38.63 -5.20 9.39
N VAL A 50 38.37 -4.98 8.09
CA VAL A 50 39.01 -3.90 7.33
C VAL A 50 38.10 -2.70 7.37
N ASP A 51 38.56 -1.60 7.93
CA ASP A 51 37.83 -0.37 8.16
C ASP A 51 38.60 0.85 7.67
N TYR A 52 38.18 1.41 6.53
CA TYR A 52 38.88 2.56 5.92
C TYR A 52 38.37 3.91 6.40
N HIS A 53 37.19 3.96 7.04
CA HIS A 53 36.46 5.21 7.33
C HIS A 53 36.08 5.38 8.80
N GLY A 54 36.58 4.51 9.70
CA GLY A 54 36.28 4.59 11.13
C GLY A 54 34.86 4.07 11.50
N GLY A 55 34.32 3.20 10.68
CA GLY A 55 32.99 2.61 10.89
C GLY A 55 32.86 1.81 12.19
N LEU A 56 33.93 1.15 12.64
CA LEU A 56 33.93 0.40 13.88
C LEU A 56 33.80 1.32 15.12
N ALA A 57 34.48 2.47 15.10
CA ALA A 57 34.35 3.47 16.14
C ALA A 57 32.95 4.08 16.15
N ASP A 58 32.41 4.44 14.99
CA ASP A 58 31.06 4.98 14.84
C ASP A 58 29.98 3.95 15.27
N ALA A 59 30.15 2.68 14.93
CA ALA A 59 29.24 1.61 15.36
C ALA A 59 29.25 1.44 16.89
N ARG A 60 30.40 1.47 17.52
CA ARG A 60 30.54 1.42 18.99
C ARG A 60 29.96 2.68 19.67
N GLY A 61 30.19 3.85 19.05
CA GLY A 61 29.64 5.12 19.51
C GLY A 61 28.15 5.33 19.18
N ARG A 62 27.55 4.40 18.44
CA ARG A 62 26.15 4.50 17.94
C ARG A 62 25.92 5.79 17.14
N VAL A 63 26.86 6.13 16.26
CA VAL A 63 26.81 7.31 15.39
C VAL A 63 26.62 6.90 13.93
N LEU A 64 25.68 7.51 13.27
CA LEU A 64 25.48 7.40 11.83
C LEU A 64 26.19 8.57 11.14
N ARG A 65 27.31 8.28 10.47
CA ARG A 65 28.16 9.26 9.79
C ARG A 65 28.25 8.94 8.31
N MET A 66 28.01 9.95 7.47
CA MET A 66 28.19 9.85 6.04
C MET A 66 29.68 9.90 5.67
N ILE A 67 30.07 9.11 4.68
CA ILE A 67 31.42 9.11 4.11
C ILE A 67 31.54 10.28 3.13
N GLY A 68 32.61 11.09 3.26
CA GLY A 68 32.85 12.27 2.44
C GLY A 68 32.05 13.51 2.90
N ASP A 69 31.94 14.52 2.05
CA ASP A 69 31.16 15.73 2.34
C ASP A 69 29.66 15.45 2.20
N PRO A 70 28.87 15.53 3.27
CA PRO A 70 27.44 15.17 3.22
C PRO A 70 26.64 15.99 2.23
N ALA A 71 26.91 17.30 2.10
CA ALA A 71 26.18 18.16 1.17
C ALA A 71 26.41 17.74 -0.29
N THR A 72 27.64 17.40 -0.65
CA THR A 72 27.98 16.86 -1.96
C THR A 72 27.32 15.50 -2.19
N ARG A 73 27.37 14.62 -1.19
CA ARG A 73 26.81 13.26 -1.26
C ARG A 73 25.28 13.28 -1.45
N TYR A 74 24.55 14.22 -0.84
CA TYR A 74 23.12 14.37 -1.04
C TYR A 74 22.76 14.92 -2.43
N ARG A 75 23.62 15.79 -3.03
CA ARG A 75 23.42 16.22 -4.41
C ARG A 75 23.67 15.10 -5.41
N GLU A 76 24.73 14.29 -5.19
CA GLU A 76 25.02 13.13 -6.03
C GLU A 76 23.90 12.11 -6.07
N ASP A 77 23.29 11.82 -4.93
CA ASP A 77 22.16 10.91 -4.79
C ASP A 77 21.23 11.35 -3.65
N PRO A 78 20.16 12.09 -3.95
CA PRO A 78 19.23 12.59 -2.93
C PRO A 78 18.54 11.47 -2.11
N VAL A 79 18.46 10.25 -2.65
CA VAL A 79 17.91 9.10 -1.93
C VAL A 79 18.69 8.80 -0.65
N ARG A 80 19.94 9.25 -0.55
CA ARG A 80 20.73 9.14 0.69
C ARG A 80 20.05 9.85 1.88
N ILE A 81 19.25 10.89 1.64
CA ILE A 81 18.42 11.54 2.67
C ILE A 81 17.45 10.52 3.30
N LEU A 82 16.76 9.74 2.47
CA LEU A 82 15.84 8.71 2.94
C LEU A 82 16.57 7.58 3.66
N ARG A 83 17.78 7.25 3.21
CA ARG A 83 18.64 6.26 3.86
C ARG A 83 19.11 6.73 5.23
N VAL A 84 19.44 8.02 5.41
CA VAL A 84 19.76 8.60 6.73
C VAL A 84 18.58 8.38 7.69
N VAL A 85 17.36 8.75 7.27
CA VAL A 85 16.14 8.59 8.06
C VAL A 85 15.95 7.12 8.45
N ARG A 86 16.05 6.22 7.48
CA ARG A 86 15.83 4.78 7.68
C ARG A 86 16.86 4.16 8.61
N PHE A 87 18.15 4.44 8.43
CA PHE A 87 19.18 3.86 9.28
C PHE A 87 19.21 4.47 10.68
N ALA A 88 18.95 5.76 10.82
CA ALA A 88 18.81 6.40 12.12
C ALA A 88 17.67 5.75 12.93
N ALA A 89 16.49 5.57 12.31
CA ALA A 89 15.34 4.91 12.93
C ALA A 89 15.64 3.44 13.25
N LYS A 90 16.14 2.67 12.25
CA LYS A 90 16.38 1.23 12.39
C LYS A 90 17.42 0.88 13.46
N LEU A 91 18.48 1.66 13.54
CA LEU A 91 19.59 1.38 14.45
C LEU A 91 19.44 2.12 15.79
N GLY A 92 18.58 3.12 15.88
CA GLY A 92 18.49 4.01 17.03
C GLY A 92 19.82 4.76 17.27
N PHE A 93 20.55 5.05 16.18
CA PHE A 93 21.82 5.78 16.25
C PHE A 93 21.60 7.28 16.15
N GLY A 94 22.42 8.03 16.89
CA GLY A 94 22.51 9.48 16.71
C GLY A 94 23.14 9.83 15.36
N LEU A 95 22.74 10.98 14.79
CA LEU A 95 23.38 11.49 13.57
C LEU A 95 24.61 12.32 13.91
N ASP A 96 25.67 12.11 13.16
CA ASP A 96 26.82 13.05 13.16
C ASP A 96 26.36 14.43 12.70
N LYS A 97 26.82 15.48 13.38
CA LYS A 97 26.37 16.87 13.12
C LYS A 97 26.53 17.32 11.67
N ALA A 98 27.66 16.95 11.03
CA ALA A 98 27.90 17.31 9.64
C ALA A 98 26.97 16.55 8.69
N THR A 99 26.64 15.29 9.03
CA THR A 99 25.66 14.47 8.28
C THR A 99 24.25 15.02 8.39
N GLU A 100 23.86 15.49 9.56
CA GLU A 100 22.49 15.97 9.84
C GLU A 100 22.22 17.36 9.29
N ALA A 101 23.17 18.29 9.43
CA ALA A 101 22.95 19.70 9.16
C ALA A 101 22.36 20.04 7.79
N PRO A 102 22.79 19.44 6.66
CA PRO A 102 22.23 19.76 5.35
C PRO A 102 20.91 19.06 5.02
N VAL A 103 20.49 18.04 5.77
CA VAL A 103 19.37 17.15 5.42
C VAL A 103 18.10 17.95 5.10
N ARG A 104 17.63 18.78 6.03
CA ARG A 104 16.37 19.52 5.88
C ARG A 104 16.39 20.47 4.67
N GLY A 105 17.50 21.17 4.44
CA GLY A 105 17.66 22.09 3.30
C GLY A 105 17.75 21.37 1.95
N MET A 106 18.05 20.10 1.94
CA MET A 106 18.23 19.28 0.72
C MET A 106 17.04 18.37 0.41
N VAL A 107 16.02 18.29 1.26
CA VAL A 107 14.78 17.55 1.00
C VAL A 107 14.16 17.89 -0.37
N PRO A 108 14.15 19.16 -0.84
CA PRO A 108 13.61 19.48 -2.17
C PRO A 108 14.28 18.76 -3.33
N LEU A 109 15.55 18.31 -3.19
CA LEU A 109 16.23 17.53 -4.24
C LEU A 109 15.56 16.18 -4.52
N LEU A 110 14.78 15.66 -3.58
CA LEU A 110 14.02 14.41 -3.77
C LEU A 110 12.96 14.53 -4.87
N ALA A 111 12.47 15.73 -5.19
CA ALA A 111 11.55 15.94 -6.29
C ALA A 111 12.12 15.52 -7.67
N ASN A 112 13.45 15.48 -7.81
CA ASN A 112 14.14 15.06 -9.03
C ASN A 112 14.41 13.54 -9.08
N VAL A 113 14.02 12.79 -8.04
CA VAL A 113 14.18 11.33 -7.99
C VAL A 113 13.00 10.63 -8.67
N PRO A 114 13.23 9.59 -9.48
CA PRO A 114 12.13 8.82 -10.06
C PRO A 114 11.15 8.31 -9.00
N ILE A 115 9.85 8.46 -9.24
CA ILE A 115 8.77 8.08 -8.31
C ILE A 115 8.89 6.61 -7.88
N SER A 116 9.25 5.72 -8.81
CA SER A 116 9.44 4.30 -8.49
C SER A 116 10.51 4.05 -7.43
N ARG A 117 11.61 4.84 -7.49
CA ARG A 117 12.70 4.74 -6.52
C ARG A 117 12.31 5.34 -5.16
N LEU A 118 11.57 6.45 -5.16
CA LEU A 118 11.00 7.03 -3.93
C LEU A 118 10.02 6.06 -3.27
N PHE A 119 9.17 5.43 -4.07
CA PHE A 119 8.22 4.43 -3.59
C PHE A 119 8.93 3.24 -2.93
N ASP A 120 9.98 2.70 -3.56
CA ASP A 120 10.74 1.58 -2.99
C ASP A 120 11.41 1.94 -1.66
N GLU A 121 11.92 3.15 -1.51
CA GLU A 121 12.49 3.60 -0.24
C GLU A 121 11.41 3.86 0.81
N MET A 122 10.24 4.40 0.43
CA MET A 122 9.09 4.54 1.33
C MET A 122 8.65 3.18 1.90
N ILE A 123 8.50 2.18 1.05
CA ILE A 123 8.13 0.83 1.50
C ILE A 123 9.22 0.25 2.43
N LYS A 124 10.49 0.43 2.10
CA LYS A 124 11.59 -0.01 2.99
C LYS A 124 11.55 0.69 4.34
N LEU A 125 11.24 1.99 4.39
CA LEU A 125 11.06 2.74 5.65
C LEU A 125 9.97 2.13 6.52
N LEU A 126 8.85 1.78 5.92
CA LEU A 126 7.68 1.24 6.61
C LEU A 126 7.82 -0.25 7.01
N GLN A 127 8.70 -1.00 6.36
CA GLN A 127 8.90 -2.43 6.59
C GLN A 127 10.15 -2.78 7.40
N THR A 128 10.82 -1.80 8.01
CA THR A 128 12.06 -2.04 8.77
C THR A 128 11.85 -2.69 10.13
N GLY A 129 10.63 -2.78 10.64
CA GLY A 129 10.33 -3.08 12.04
C GLY A 129 10.52 -1.86 12.97
N HIS A 130 10.66 -0.67 12.39
CA HIS A 130 10.80 0.62 13.07
C HIS A 130 10.04 1.71 12.29
N ALA A 131 8.82 1.39 11.84
CA ALA A 131 8.02 2.29 11.00
C ALA A 131 7.65 3.58 11.73
N LEU A 132 7.24 3.49 13.00
CA LEU A 132 6.93 4.67 13.82
C LEU A 132 8.14 5.57 14.02
N ALA A 133 9.30 4.99 14.37
CA ALA A 133 10.53 5.75 14.52
C ALA A 133 10.99 6.38 13.19
N SER A 134 10.79 5.67 12.06
CA SER A 134 11.04 6.20 10.73
C SER A 134 10.16 7.41 10.43
N LEU A 135 8.89 7.33 10.80
CA LEU A 135 7.93 8.42 10.63
C LEU A 135 8.28 9.67 11.44
N GLU A 136 8.72 9.49 12.69
CA GLU A 136 9.19 10.59 13.55
C GLU A 136 10.40 11.30 12.91
N GLN A 137 11.36 10.52 12.39
CA GLN A 137 12.51 11.09 11.69
C GLN A 137 12.08 11.81 10.39
N MET A 138 11.10 11.27 9.65
CA MET A 138 10.57 11.94 8.45
C MET A 138 9.92 13.28 8.79
N LYS A 139 9.12 13.35 9.84
CA LYS A 139 8.55 14.61 10.35
C LYS A 139 9.64 15.58 10.81
N ARG A 140 10.62 15.10 11.58
CA ARG A 140 11.76 15.89 12.05
C ARG A 140 12.51 16.58 10.91
N PHE A 141 12.71 15.91 9.79
CA PHE A 141 13.44 16.43 8.63
C PHE A 141 12.55 17.11 7.58
N GLY A 142 11.23 17.16 7.78
CA GLY A 142 10.30 17.81 6.86
C GLY A 142 10.02 17.02 5.58
N LEU A 143 10.20 15.70 5.62
CA LEU A 143 9.81 14.78 4.56
C LEU A 143 8.30 14.50 4.54
N VAL A 144 7.64 14.73 5.67
CA VAL A 144 6.19 14.71 5.88
C VAL A 144 5.81 15.97 6.66
N GLY A 145 4.77 16.67 6.24
CA GLY A 145 4.35 17.95 6.85
C GLY A 145 5.25 19.15 6.51
N GLY A 146 6.17 19.01 5.56
CA GLY A 146 7.15 20.04 5.19
C GLY A 146 6.70 21.00 4.07
N GLY A 147 5.46 20.90 3.61
CA GLY A 147 4.89 21.76 2.56
C GLY A 147 5.13 21.29 1.13
N THR A 148 6.15 20.47 0.86
CA THR A 148 6.35 19.80 -0.43
C THR A 148 6.17 18.30 -0.23
N PRO A 149 5.09 17.71 -0.73
CA PRO A 149 4.81 16.29 -0.50
C PRO A 149 5.80 15.41 -1.28
N ILE A 150 6.74 14.80 -0.56
CA ILE A 150 7.66 13.80 -1.14
C ILE A 150 6.96 12.44 -1.25
N PHE A 151 6.07 12.16 -0.30
CA PHE A 151 5.26 10.94 -0.26
C PHE A 151 3.79 11.30 -0.10
N PRO A 152 3.06 11.56 -1.21
CA PRO A 152 1.64 11.96 -1.16
C PRO A 152 0.74 11.00 -0.36
N VAL A 153 1.05 9.70 -0.38
CA VAL A 153 0.33 8.69 0.41
C VAL A 153 0.51 8.92 1.91
N LEU A 154 1.74 9.21 2.37
CA LEU A 154 2.02 9.48 3.78
C LEU A 154 1.48 10.85 4.21
N GLU A 155 1.55 11.86 3.37
CA GLU A 155 0.93 13.17 3.64
C GLU A 155 -0.58 13.03 3.83
N ALA A 156 -1.26 12.28 2.97
CA ALA A 156 -2.69 12.01 3.10
C ALA A 156 -3.03 11.25 4.40
N ALA A 157 -2.17 10.30 4.79
CA ALA A 157 -2.39 9.48 5.98
C ALA A 157 -2.08 10.21 7.30
N LEU A 158 -1.13 11.18 7.29
CA LEU A 158 -0.49 11.73 8.49
C LEU A 158 -0.50 13.25 8.57
N GLY A 159 -0.83 13.92 7.47
CA GLY A 159 -0.71 15.38 7.32
C GLY A 159 -1.89 16.21 7.86
N GLY A 160 -2.68 15.70 8.82
CA GLY A 160 -3.78 16.45 9.44
C GLY A 160 -5.15 15.85 9.19
N GLY A 161 -5.29 14.57 9.43
CA GLY A 161 -6.58 13.86 9.44
C GLY A 161 -7.31 13.98 10.78
N SER A 162 -8.43 13.28 10.89
CA SER A 162 -9.13 13.09 12.15
C SER A 162 -8.28 12.26 13.14
N ALA A 163 -8.53 12.41 14.45
CA ALA A 163 -7.89 11.59 15.47
C ALA A 163 -8.11 10.08 15.24
N ALA A 164 -9.23 9.70 14.63
CA ALA A 164 -9.50 8.31 14.23
C ALA A 164 -8.50 7.82 13.17
N ARG A 165 -8.22 8.63 12.13
CA ARG A 165 -7.22 8.31 11.11
C ARG A 165 -5.83 8.12 11.74
N GLU A 166 -5.39 9.06 12.57
CA GLU A 166 -4.08 8.97 13.24
C GLU A 166 -3.99 7.72 14.11
N THR A 167 -5.04 7.39 14.86
CA THR A 167 -5.09 6.18 15.70
C THR A 167 -4.99 4.91 14.85
N PHE A 168 -5.79 4.81 13.78
CA PHE A 168 -5.77 3.65 12.91
C PHE A 168 -4.41 3.44 12.23
N VAL A 169 -3.83 4.50 11.66
CA VAL A 169 -2.51 4.44 11.01
C VAL A 169 -1.42 4.07 12.01
N ARG A 170 -1.44 4.64 13.22
CA ARG A 170 -0.48 4.31 14.27
C ARG A 170 -0.58 2.83 14.64
N LEU A 171 -1.77 2.30 14.89
CA LEU A 171 -1.98 0.88 15.21
C LEU A 171 -1.51 -0.04 14.07
N ALA A 172 -1.76 0.32 12.81
CA ALA A 172 -1.29 -0.45 11.66
C ALA A 172 0.25 -0.50 11.58
N LEU A 173 0.93 0.61 11.88
CA LEU A 173 2.40 0.66 11.90
C LEU A 173 2.98 -0.07 13.13
N GLU A 174 2.36 0.02 14.29
CA GLU A 174 2.73 -0.76 15.49
C GLU A 174 2.61 -2.27 15.25
N ASP A 175 1.50 -2.71 14.64
CA ASP A 175 1.31 -4.12 14.26
C ASP A 175 2.36 -4.56 13.24
N THR A 176 2.71 -3.70 12.29
CA THR A 176 3.77 -3.96 11.32
C THR A 176 5.13 -4.13 12.01
N ASP A 177 5.49 -3.21 12.89
CA ASP A 177 6.76 -3.28 13.64
C ASP A 177 6.85 -4.55 14.49
N ARG A 178 5.75 -4.89 15.18
CA ARG A 178 5.65 -6.14 15.95
C ARG A 178 5.83 -7.38 15.07
N ARG A 179 5.14 -7.47 13.92
CA ARG A 179 5.25 -8.60 12.99
C ARG A 179 6.66 -8.76 12.44
N VAL A 180 7.30 -7.67 12.05
CA VAL A 180 8.69 -7.69 11.56
C VAL A 180 9.64 -8.15 12.66
N ALA A 181 9.47 -7.70 13.90
CA ALA A 181 10.26 -8.16 15.04
C ALA A 181 10.10 -9.66 15.32
N GLU A 182 8.91 -10.22 15.02
CA GLU A 182 8.62 -11.66 15.10
C GLU A 182 9.11 -12.44 13.85
N GLY A 183 9.83 -11.80 12.92
CA GLY A 183 10.32 -12.42 11.69
C GLY A 183 9.25 -12.62 10.60
N ARG A 184 8.08 -12.01 10.75
CA ARG A 184 6.97 -12.08 9.77
C ARG A 184 7.02 -10.90 8.82
N ALA A 185 6.96 -11.17 7.52
CA ALA A 185 6.88 -10.12 6.51
C ALA A 185 5.46 -9.54 6.43
N VAL A 186 5.38 -8.21 6.24
CA VAL A 186 4.12 -7.51 5.97
C VAL A 186 4.09 -7.09 4.50
N ALA A 187 3.01 -7.44 3.80
CA ALA A 187 2.86 -7.10 2.39
C ALA A 187 2.73 -5.59 2.19
N PRO A 188 3.44 -4.99 1.20
CA PRO A 188 3.26 -3.57 0.86
C PRO A 188 1.81 -3.18 0.58
N SER A 189 1.04 -4.06 -0.08
CA SER A 189 -0.39 -3.85 -0.35
C SER A 189 -1.22 -3.69 0.92
N PHE A 190 -0.91 -4.44 1.98
CA PHE A 190 -1.59 -4.30 3.27
C PHE A 190 -1.29 -2.95 3.93
N LEU A 191 -0.03 -2.55 3.97
CA LEU A 191 0.38 -1.25 4.52
C LEU A 191 -0.29 -0.09 3.79
N LEU A 192 -0.27 -0.11 2.45
CA LEU A 192 -0.90 0.94 1.65
C LEU A 192 -2.42 0.93 1.79
N ALA A 193 -3.04 -0.24 1.93
CA ALA A 193 -4.47 -0.33 2.23
C ALA A 193 -4.79 0.34 3.56
N CYS A 194 -3.95 0.18 4.59
CA CYS A 194 -4.13 0.88 5.86
C CYS A 194 -3.95 2.40 5.72
N LEU A 195 -2.91 2.85 5.01
CA LEU A 195 -2.61 4.28 4.86
C LEU A 195 -3.69 5.04 4.08
N LEU A 196 -4.31 4.40 3.08
CA LEU A 196 -5.32 5.03 2.21
C LEU A 196 -6.77 4.73 2.63
N TRP A 197 -6.99 3.99 3.71
CA TRP A 197 -8.34 3.58 4.13
C TRP A 197 -9.30 4.74 4.37
N HIS A 198 -8.84 5.77 5.06
CA HIS A 198 -9.71 6.92 5.37
C HIS A 198 -10.04 7.74 4.12
N ASP A 199 -9.14 7.80 3.14
CA ASP A 199 -9.47 8.41 1.84
C ASP A 199 -10.59 7.64 1.13
N VAL A 200 -10.60 6.30 1.25
CA VAL A 200 -11.68 5.44 0.73
C VAL A 200 -12.96 5.66 1.53
N GLN A 201 -12.90 5.68 2.88
CA GLN A 201 -14.08 5.89 3.74
C GLN A 201 -14.74 7.24 3.50
N ASP A 202 -13.96 8.30 3.39
CA ASP A 202 -14.48 9.66 3.17
C ASP A 202 -15.23 9.73 1.83
N ARG A 203 -14.63 9.20 0.76
CA ARG A 203 -15.26 9.12 -0.56
C ARG A 203 -16.48 8.21 -0.56
N TRP A 204 -16.39 7.04 0.07
CA TRP A 204 -17.50 6.10 0.21
C TRP A 204 -18.69 6.75 0.90
N THR A 205 -18.45 7.47 1.98
CA THR A 205 -19.48 8.20 2.71
C THR A 205 -20.12 9.30 1.86
N ALA A 206 -19.31 10.07 1.13
CA ALA A 206 -19.79 11.12 0.24
C ALA A 206 -20.64 10.56 -0.92
N ILE A 207 -20.23 9.46 -1.55
CA ILE A 207 -20.98 8.83 -2.65
C ILE A 207 -22.29 8.22 -2.15
N LYS A 208 -22.30 7.57 -0.98
CA LYS A 208 -23.55 7.09 -0.36
C LYS A 208 -24.52 8.22 -0.05
N ALA A 209 -24.03 9.37 0.39
CA ALA A 209 -24.87 10.55 0.66
C ALA A 209 -25.56 11.10 -0.61
N GLN A 210 -25.02 10.79 -1.79
CA GLN A 210 -25.61 11.11 -3.10
C GLN A 210 -26.68 10.09 -3.55
N GLY A 211 -26.97 9.08 -2.72
CA GLY A 211 -28.01 8.08 -2.98
C GLY A 211 -27.52 6.79 -3.65
N GLU A 212 -26.20 6.63 -3.84
CA GLU A 212 -25.66 5.39 -4.40
C GLU A 212 -25.75 4.22 -3.40
N ALA A 213 -26.00 3.02 -3.92
CA ALA A 213 -26.06 1.82 -3.10
C ALA A 213 -24.69 1.52 -2.42
N PRO A 214 -24.66 0.97 -1.19
CA PRO A 214 -23.43 0.89 -0.38
C PRO A 214 -22.26 0.19 -1.06
N PHE A 215 -22.47 -0.93 -1.77
CA PHE A 215 -21.40 -1.67 -2.40
C PHE A 215 -20.88 -1.01 -3.69
N PRO A 216 -21.73 -0.60 -4.64
CA PRO A 216 -21.30 0.23 -5.77
C PRO A 216 -20.60 1.53 -5.34
N ALA A 217 -21.10 2.21 -4.31
CA ALA A 217 -20.47 3.40 -3.76
C ALA A 217 -19.03 3.12 -3.26
N LEU A 218 -18.80 1.95 -2.61
CA LEU A 218 -17.46 1.55 -2.20
C LEU A 218 -16.55 1.29 -3.39
N GLN A 219 -17.05 0.61 -4.44
CA GLN A 219 -16.25 0.37 -5.65
C GLN A 219 -15.82 1.69 -6.31
N GLN A 220 -16.75 2.64 -6.45
CA GLN A 220 -16.44 3.97 -6.99
C GLN A 220 -15.45 4.74 -6.11
N ALA A 221 -15.59 4.65 -4.78
CA ALA A 221 -14.66 5.28 -3.85
C ALA A 221 -13.23 4.72 -3.99
N VAL A 222 -13.11 3.40 -4.12
CA VAL A 222 -11.83 2.72 -4.35
C VAL A 222 -11.22 3.16 -5.68
N ASP A 223 -11.99 3.19 -6.77
CA ASP A 223 -11.51 3.65 -8.08
C ASP A 223 -11.03 5.11 -8.02
N ALA A 224 -11.81 5.98 -7.38
CA ALA A 224 -11.45 7.39 -7.22
C ALA A 224 -10.18 7.61 -6.36
N VAL A 225 -9.93 6.76 -5.36
CA VAL A 225 -8.66 6.80 -4.60
C VAL A 225 -7.49 6.33 -5.45
N PHE A 226 -7.68 5.28 -6.23
CA PHE A 226 -6.65 4.82 -7.15
C PHE A 226 -6.32 5.88 -8.21
N ASP A 227 -7.31 6.50 -8.84
CA ASP A 227 -7.09 7.57 -9.82
C ASP A 227 -6.34 8.76 -9.22
N ALA A 228 -6.64 9.11 -7.97
CA ALA A 228 -5.99 10.22 -7.27
C ALA A 228 -4.57 9.93 -6.78
N ARG A 229 -4.23 8.66 -6.51
CA ARG A 229 -2.99 8.25 -5.81
C ARG A 229 -2.09 7.31 -6.61
N ILE A 230 -2.62 6.64 -7.63
CA ILE A 230 -1.86 5.63 -8.41
C ILE A 230 -0.84 6.23 -9.36
N GLY A 231 -0.92 7.51 -9.69
CA GLY A 231 0.21 8.20 -10.32
C GLY A 231 1.51 7.97 -9.55
N ASP A 232 1.40 7.87 -8.22
CA ASP A 232 2.50 7.63 -7.28
C ASP A 232 2.86 6.14 -7.16
N ILE A 233 1.96 5.23 -7.59
CA ILE A 233 2.08 3.77 -7.46
C ILE A 233 2.04 3.08 -8.84
N SER A 234 2.15 3.82 -9.93
CA SER A 234 2.01 3.33 -11.30
C SER A 234 2.92 2.13 -11.62
N GLY A 235 2.41 1.20 -12.43
CA GLY A 235 3.12 -0.03 -12.81
C GLY A 235 2.97 -1.20 -11.84
N ARG A 236 2.15 -1.08 -10.76
CA ARG A 236 1.99 -2.10 -9.72
C ARG A 236 0.57 -2.64 -9.64
N GLY A 237 0.01 -3.08 -10.78
CA GLY A 237 -1.38 -3.57 -10.88
C GLY A 237 -1.75 -4.64 -9.85
N LYS A 238 -0.83 -5.57 -9.53
CA LYS A 238 -1.07 -6.58 -8.51
C LYS A 238 -1.26 -5.97 -7.12
N LEU A 239 -0.49 -4.96 -6.77
CA LEU A 239 -0.56 -4.27 -5.50
C LEU A 239 -1.92 -3.57 -5.32
N ALA A 240 -2.40 -2.89 -6.37
CA ALA A 240 -3.71 -2.26 -6.39
C ALA A 240 -4.86 -3.29 -6.29
N ALA A 241 -4.74 -4.43 -6.99
CA ALA A 241 -5.71 -5.52 -6.89
C ALA A 241 -5.81 -6.09 -5.47
N ASP A 242 -4.66 -6.35 -4.83
CA ASP A 242 -4.62 -6.83 -3.45
C ASP A 242 -5.25 -5.85 -2.46
N MET A 243 -5.00 -4.54 -2.60
CA MET A 243 -5.61 -3.49 -1.79
C MET A 243 -7.13 -3.43 -1.99
N ARG A 244 -7.58 -3.49 -3.25
CA ARG A 244 -9.00 -3.53 -3.59
C ARG A 244 -9.72 -4.68 -2.90
N GLU A 245 -9.17 -5.87 -2.95
CA GLU A 245 -9.74 -7.06 -2.30
C GLU A 245 -9.90 -6.85 -0.79
N ILE A 246 -8.89 -6.31 -0.10
CA ILE A 246 -8.93 -6.03 1.34
C ILE A 246 -10.09 -5.08 1.67
N TRP A 247 -10.24 -3.99 0.93
CA TRP A 247 -11.28 -2.99 1.19
C TRP A 247 -12.68 -3.49 0.86
N LEU A 248 -12.85 -4.21 -0.27
CA LEU A 248 -14.15 -4.76 -0.67
C LEU A 248 -14.63 -5.91 0.23
N MET A 249 -13.74 -6.54 0.99
CA MET A 249 -14.11 -7.52 2.01
C MET A 249 -14.76 -6.86 3.23
N GLN A 250 -14.44 -5.60 3.56
CA GLN A 250 -14.88 -4.98 4.81
C GLN A 250 -16.39 -5.01 5.03
N PRO A 251 -17.26 -4.57 4.09
CA PRO A 251 -18.70 -4.66 4.28
C PRO A 251 -19.23 -6.11 4.24
N ARG A 252 -18.44 -7.05 3.72
CA ARG A 252 -18.85 -8.47 3.66
C ARG A 252 -18.72 -9.16 5.01
N PHE A 253 -17.80 -8.71 5.86
CA PHE A 253 -17.67 -9.23 7.23
C PHE A 253 -18.94 -9.01 8.08
N GLU A 254 -19.75 -8.00 7.77
CA GLU A 254 -21.03 -7.76 8.45
C GLU A 254 -22.09 -8.84 8.12
N ARG A 255 -21.93 -9.57 7.02
CA ARG A 255 -22.89 -10.57 6.54
C ARG A 255 -22.47 -11.98 6.95
N ARG A 256 -22.85 -12.37 8.13
CA ARG A 256 -22.52 -13.68 8.72
C ARG A 256 -23.57 -14.76 8.37
N THR A 257 -23.88 -14.92 7.07
CA THR A 257 -24.72 -16.03 6.58
C THR A 257 -23.86 -17.28 6.30
N PRO A 258 -24.44 -18.51 6.37
CA PRO A 258 -23.64 -19.72 6.14
C PRO A 258 -22.82 -19.71 4.84
N SER A 259 -23.49 -19.47 3.71
CA SER A 259 -22.80 -19.39 2.41
C SER A 259 -21.88 -18.16 2.27
N GLY A 260 -22.26 -17.04 2.89
CA GLY A 260 -21.47 -15.81 2.88
C GLY A 260 -20.18 -15.94 3.70
N ALA A 261 -20.26 -16.55 4.88
CA ALA A 261 -19.12 -16.75 5.76
C ALA A 261 -18.13 -17.76 5.17
N ALA A 262 -18.61 -18.91 4.72
CA ALA A 262 -17.76 -19.91 4.08
C ALA A 262 -17.08 -19.36 2.80
N GLY A 263 -17.83 -18.67 1.94
CA GLY A 263 -17.30 -18.08 0.73
C GLY A 263 -16.31 -16.92 0.97
N LEU A 264 -16.44 -16.19 2.08
CA LEU A 264 -15.47 -15.16 2.46
C LEU A 264 -14.20 -15.77 3.04
N ALA A 265 -14.34 -16.75 3.96
CA ALA A 265 -13.21 -17.43 4.58
C ALA A 265 -12.34 -18.21 3.58
N ALA A 266 -12.94 -18.70 2.48
CA ALA A 266 -12.24 -19.41 1.41
C ALA A 266 -11.43 -18.48 0.48
N GLN A 267 -11.52 -17.15 0.62
CA GLN A 267 -10.81 -16.24 -0.29
C GLN A 267 -9.30 -16.21 0.01
N PRO A 268 -8.44 -16.14 -1.02
CA PRO A 268 -6.98 -16.12 -0.84
C PRO A 268 -6.47 -14.97 0.04
N ARG A 269 -7.20 -13.84 0.06
CA ARG A 269 -6.86 -12.65 0.86
C ARG A 269 -7.65 -12.54 2.16
N PHE A 270 -8.38 -13.58 2.56
CA PHE A 270 -9.18 -13.55 3.78
C PHE A 270 -8.36 -13.12 5.00
N ARG A 271 -7.16 -13.70 5.18
CA ARG A 271 -6.31 -13.35 6.32
C ARG A 271 -5.95 -11.87 6.35
N ALA A 272 -5.59 -11.29 5.21
CA ALA A 272 -5.29 -9.85 5.14
C ALA A 272 -6.54 -8.99 5.38
N GLY A 273 -7.70 -9.38 4.82
CA GLY A 273 -8.98 -8.72 5.08
C GLY A 273 -9.40 -8.78 6.54
N TYR A 274 -9.21 -9.93 7.20
CA TYR A 274 -9.47 -10.11 8.62
C TYR A 274 -8.51 -9.31 9.51
N ASP A 275 -7.20 -9.36 9.25
CA ASP A 275 -6.23 -8.55 9.99
C ASP A 275 -6.57 -7.06 9.89
N PHE A 276 -7.06 -6.62 8.72
CA PHE A 276 -7.53 -5.25 8.52
C PHE A 276 -8.81 -4.94 9.33
N LEU A 277 -9.78 -5.87 9.38
CA LEU A 277 -10.96 -5.75 10.24
C LEU A 277 -10.58 -5.65 11.72
N ARG A 278 -9.61 -6.45 12.17
CA ARG A 278 -9.09 -6.41 13.55
C ARG A 278 -8.51 -5.03 13.87
N LEU A 279 -7.67 -4.48 13.00
CA LEU A 279 -7.15 -3.12 13.17
C LEU A 279 -8.26 -2.07 13.26
N ARG A 280 -9.32 -2.19 12.44
CA ARG A 280 -10.48 -1.31 12.50
C ARG A 280 -11.22 -1.45 13.83
N ALA A 281 -11.35 -2.65 14.35
CA ALA A 281 -11.97 -2.89 15.65
C ALA A 281 -11.11 -2.29 16.78
N ASP A 282 -9.81 -2.48 16.75
CA ASP A 282 -8.87 -1.94 17.73
C ASP A 282 -8.83 -0.40 17.70
N ALA A 283 -9.06 0.20 16.53
CA ALA A 283 -9.22 1.65 16.35
C ALA A 283 -10.62 2.19 16.71
N GLY A 284 -11.56 1.32 17.07
CA GLY A 284 -12.95 1.71 17.39
C GLY A 284 -13.82 1.98 16.15
N GLU A 285 -13.39 1.59 14.96
CA GLU A 285 -14.12 1.78 13.70
C GLU A 285 -15.04 0.61 13.33
N ALA A 286 -14.87 -0.53 13.99
CA ALA A 286 -15.68 -1.72 13.82
C ALA A 286 -15.94 -2.37 15.17
N SER A 287 -16.93 -3.26 15.26
CA SER A 287 -17.24 -3.99 16.48
C SER A 287 -16.14 -5.01 16.80
N SER A 288 -15.59 -4.99 18.03
CA SER A 288 -14.68 -6.02 18.52
C SER A 288 -15.32 -7.41 18.49
N ALA A 289 -16.61 -7.50 18.88
CA ALA A 289 -17.34 -8.74 18.81
C ALA A 289 -17.48 -9.31 17.37
N LEU A 290 -17.50 -8.44 16.36
CA LEU A 290 -17.48 -8.88 14.96
C LEU A 290 -16.12 -9.49 14.59
N ALA A 291 -15.04 -8.84 15.02
CA ALA A 291 -13.68 -9.33 14.76
C ALA A 291 -13.40 -10.64 15.51
N ASP A 292 -13.86 -10.75 16.79
CA ASP A 292 -13.75 -11.97 17.60
C ASP A 292 -14.53 -13.13 16.96
N TRP A 293 -15.76 -12.88 16.51
CA TRP A 293 -16.57 -13.88 15.80
C TRP A 293 -15.86 -14.44 14.56
N TRP A 294 -15.20 -13.58 13.78
CA TRP A 294 -14.48 -14.01 12.59
C TRP A 294 -13.18 -14.75 12.91
N GLU A 295 -12.54 -14.44 14.03
CA GLU A 295 -11.40 -15.20 14.53
C GLU A 295 -11.81 -16.62 14.90
N ASP A 296 -12.87 -16.75 15.73
CA ASP A 296 -13.42 -18.02 16.15
C ASP A 296 -13.89 -18.84 14.95
N TYR A 297 -14.59 -18.21 14.00
CA TYR A 297 -15.04 -18.87 12.78
C TYR A 297 -13.87 -19.37 11.91
N HIS A 298 -12.80 -18.62 11.80
CA HIS A 298 -11.64 -18.99 10.99
C HIS A 298 -10.83 -20.13 11.63
N LEU A 299 -10.65 -20.09 12.94
CA LEU A 299 -9.87 -21.06 13.69
C LEU A 299 -10.67 -22.32 14.04
N GLY A 300 -12.00 -22.22 14.13
CA GLY A 300 -12.89 -23.27 14.55
C GLY A 300 -13.02 -24.43 13.56
N ASN A 301 -13.39 -25.59 14.08
CA ASN A 301 -13.80 -26.76 13.31
C ASN A 301 -15.24 -26.57 12.76
N ASP A 302 -15.77 -27.57 12.03
CA ASP A 302 -17.08 -27.46 11.38
C ASP A 302 -18.24 -27.33 12.40
N GLU A 303 -18.19 -28.03 13.53
CA GLU A 303 -19.20 -27.97 14.60
C GLU A 303 -19.21 -26.59 15.26
N GLU A 304 -18.04 -26.03 15.54
CA GLU A 304 -17.87 -24.67 16.11
C GLU A 304 -18.37 -23.60 15.14
N ARG A 305 -18.11 -23.74 13.84
CA ARG A 305 -18.62 -22.83 12.80
C ARG A 305 -20.13 -22.87 12.68
N GLU A 306 -20.74 -24.06 12.76
CA GLU A 306 -22.20 -24.22 12.75
C GLU A 306 -22.83 -23.57 13.99
N ALA A 307 -22.24 -23.78 15.18
CA ALA A 307 -22.70 -23.14 16.41
C ALA A 307 -22.63 -21.60 16.32
N LEU A 308 -21.51 -21.06 15.84
CA LEU A 308 -21.34 -19.61 15.64
C LEU A 308 -22.36 -19.03 14.66
N LEU A 309 -22.70 -19.77 13.59
CA LEU A 309 -23.70 -19.34 12.62
C LEU A 309 -25.12 -19.38 13.17
N ALA A 310 -25.42 -20.36 14.06
CA ALA A 310 -26.73 -20.48 14.71
C ALA A 310 -27.00 -19.31 15.68
N ASP A 311 -25.98 -18.79 16.35
CA ASP A 311 -26.06 -17.65 17.27
C ASP A 311 -26.22 -16.28 16.57
N VAL A 312 -25.99 -16.22 15.27
CA VAL A 312 -26.21 -14.97 14.51
C VAL A 312 -27.70 -14.71 14.37
N LYS A 313 -28.24 -13.75 15.13
CA LYS A 313 -29.63 -13.29 14.94
C LYS A 313 -29.80 -12.82 13.49
N PRO A 314 -30.81 -13.31 12.76
CA PRO A 314 -31.06 -12.83 11.42
C PRO A 314 -31.26 -11.31 11.48
N ALA A 315 -30.47 -10.57 10.67
CA ALA A 315 -30.67 -9.15 10.50
C ALA A 315 -32.13 -8.94 10.10
N SER A 316 -32.89 -8.14 10.87
CA SER A 316 -34.24 -7.73 10.53
C SER A 316 -34.19 -6.82 9.29
N GLY A 317 -34.00 -7.45 8.14
CA GLY A 317 -34.12 -6.78 6.85
C GLY A 317 -35.58 -6.62 6.49
N PRO A 318 -35.95 -5.60 5.71
CA PRO A 318 -37.30 -5.44 5.23
C PRO A 318 -37.71 -6.71 4.51
N GLN A 319 -38.80 -7.34 4.99
CA GLN A 319 -39.43 -8.49 4.36
C GLN A 319 -39.66 -8.16 2.89
N ARG A 320 -39.01 -8.88 2.01
CA ARG A 320 -39.25 -8.79 0.58
C ARG A 320 -40.69 -9.26 0.35
N VAL A 321 -41.60 -8.31 0.28
CA VAL A 321 -42.98 -8.57 -0.12
C VAL A 321 -42.91 -9.27 -1.47
N LYS A 322 -43.24 -10.56 -1.51
CA LYS A 322 -43.44 -11.29 -2.75
C LYS A 322 -44.53 -10.54 -3.51
N ARG A 323 -44.12 -9.85 -4.56
CA ARG A 323 -45.07 -9.26 -5.51
C ARG A 323 -45.87 -10.40 -6.09
N ALA A 324 -47.20 -10.44 -5.74
CA ALA A 324 -48.13 -11.39 -6.29
C ALA A 324 -48.06 -11.29 -7.84
N ALA A 325 -48.01 -12.44 -8.49
CA ALA A 325 -48.09 -12.49 -9.93
C ALA A 325 -49.41 -11.82 -10.38
N PRO A 326 -49.40 -11.03 -11.47
CA PRO A 326 -50.65 -10.45 -12.00
C PRO A 326 -51.55 -11.59 -12.44
N VAL A 327 -52.77 -11.59 -11.89
CA VAL A 327 -53.87 -12.44 -12.33
C VAL A 327 -54.18 -12.06 -13.76
N ALA A 328 -54.06 -13.00 -14.69
CA ALA A 328 -54.50 -12.81 -16.07
C ALA A 328 -56.03 -12.59 -16.09
N SER A 329 -56.43 -11.37 -16.48
CA SER A 329 -57.82 -11.05 -16.79
C SER A 329 -58.21 -11.76 -18.07
N ALA A 330 -59.20 -12.63 -18.01
CA ALA A 330 -59.85 -13.24 -19.17
C ALA A 330 -60.58 -12.15 -19.95
N ALA A 331 -60.24 -12.00 -21.22
CA ALA A 331 -61.02 -11.22 -22.17
C ALA A 331 -62.18 -12.07 -22.72
N PRO A 332 -63.37 -11.46 -22.99
CA PRO A 332 -64.49 -12.19 -23.57
C PRO A 332 -64.29 -12.48 -25.07
N ALA A 333 -64.83 -13.62 -25.51
CA ALA A 333 -64.95 -14.02 -26.89
C ALA A 333 -65.89 -13.07 -27.64
N ASP A 334 -65.47 -12.68 -28.85
CA ASP A 334 -66.41 -12.17 -29.87
C ASP A 334 -66.19 -12.92 -31.18
N ASP A 335 -67.28 -13.44 -31.68
CA ASP A 335 -67.47 -14.17 -32.92
C ASP A 335 -67.47 -13.20 -34.12
N GLY A 336 -66.95 -13.61 -35.25
CA GLY A 336 -67.34 -12.96 -36.51
C GLY A 336 -66.33 -12.92 -37.61
N ASP A 337 -66.40 -13.96 -38.43
CA ASP A 337 -66.48 -14.01 -39.93
C ASP A 337 -65.34 -13.46 -40.79
N ALA A 338 -64.89 -14.38 -41.59
CA ALA A 338 -64.47 -14.41 -43.00
C ALA A 338 -64.05 -13.11 -43.72
N ASP A 339 -62.93 -13.12 -44.43
CA ASP A 339 -62.92 -13.21 -45.89
C ASP A 339 -61.47 -13.22 -46.46
N GLU A 340 -61.37 -13.81 -47.58
CA GLU A 340 -60.32 -14.18 -48.49
C GLU A 340 -59.37 -13.06 -48.96
N GLY A 341 -58.20 -13.52 -49.40
CA GLY A 341 -57.58 -12.89 -50.56
C GLY A 341 -56.04 -12.75 -50.55
N ALA A 342 -55.42 -13.78 -51.12
CA ALA A 342 -54.45 -13.78 -52.26
C ALA A 342 -53.10 -13.02 -52.15
N GLU A 343 -52.07 -13.82 -52.27
CA GLU A 343 -50.98 -13.76 -53.29
C GLU A 343 -50.23 -12.41 -53.42
N THR A 344 -48.96 -12.31 -53.55
CA THR A 344 -47.89 -13.02 -54.25
C THR A 344 -46.51 -12.45 -53.93
N ASP A 345 -45.56 -13.31 -53.96
CA ASP A 345 -44.21 -13.23 -54.56
C ASP A 345 -43.24 -12.05 -54.31
N ASP A 346 -42.10 -12.47 -53.89
CA ASP A 346 -40.82 -12.52 -54.66
C ASP A 346 -39.81 -11.44 -54.28
N ASP A 347 -38.74 -11.76 -53.89
CA ASP A 347 -37.43 -11.91 -54.49
C ASP A 347 -36.24 -11.58 -53.56
N THR A 348 -35.33 -12.46 -53.58
CA THR A 348 -34.05 -12.48 -52.85
C THR A 348 -32.96 -11.83 -53.75
N PRO A 349 -31.70 -11.80 -53.32
CA PRO A 349 -30.79 -10.68 -53.13
C PRO A 349 -29.88 -10.42 -54.37
N PRO A 350 -28.80 -9.69 -54.34
CA PRO A 350 -27.51 -10.20 -53.88
C PRO A 350 -26.47 -9.21 -53.33
N ALA A 351 -25.44 -9.84 -52.82
CA ALA A 351 -24.09 -9.49 -52.44
C ALA A 351 -23.30 -8.52 -53.37
N GLY A 352 -22.21 -8.03 -52.83
CA GLY A 352 -21.05 -7.39 -53.47
C GLY A 352 -20.27 -6.56 -52.49
N GLU A 353 -19.22 -7.04 -51.93
CA GLU A 353 -17.78 -6.97 -52.17
C GLU A 353 -17.21 -5.57 -52.37
N GLY A 354 -16.15 -5.30 -51.60
CA GLY A 354 -14.88 -4.73 -52.09
C GLY A 354 -14.60 -3.27 -51.64
N GLU A 355 -13.75 -3.02 -50.77
CA GLU A 355 -12.33 -2.67 -50.75
C GLU A 355 -11.89 -2.33 -49.34
#